data_665f1962f7ffa9e7ed2814760dc089f2
#
_entry.id   665f1962f7ffa9e7ed2814760dc089f2
#
_cell.length_a   1.000
_cell.length_b   1.000
_cell.length_c   1.000
_cell.angle_alpha   90.00
_cell.angle_beta   90.00
_cell.angle_gamma   90.00
#
_symmetry.space_group_name_H-M   'P 1'
#
loop_
_entity.id
_entity.type
_entity.pdbx_description
1 polymer ?
#
loop_
_entity_poly.entity_id
_entity_poly.type
_entity_poly.pdbx_seq_one_letter_code
_entity_poly.pdbx_strand_id
1 'polypeptide(L)' 'MKVIEVLSSSKESWEDATQNAVSQASKTVKNIKSVYVAEQSAVVDGDKVTEYRVNLRLTFEIK' A
#
# COMPACT_ATOMS: atom_id res chain seq x y z
N MET A 1 -19.51 -1.44 -3.48
CA MET A 1 -18.12 -1.02 -3.17
C MET A 1 -17.24 -1.17 -4.38
N LYS A 2 -16.23 -0.35 -4.46
CA LYS A 2 -15.23 -0.42 -5.51
C LYS A 2 -13.88 -0.83 -4.95
N VAL A 3 -13.06 -1.45 -5.81
CA VAL A 3 -11.73 -1.91 -5.43
C VAL A 3 -10.72 -1.35 -6.43
N ILE A 4 -9.62 -0.80 -5.92
CA ILE A 4 -8.50 -0.40 -6.76
C ILE A 4 -7.23 -1.07 -6.25
N GLU A 5 -6.31 -1.32 -7.18
CA GLU A 5 -5.03 -1.93 -6.85
C GLU A 5 -3.96 -0.84 -6.80
N VAL A 6 -3.15 -0.87 -5.75
CA VAL A 6 -2.13 0.15 -5.51
C VAL A 6 -0.82 -0.52 -5.15
N LEU A 7 0.27 -0.04 -5.72
CA LEU A 7 1.62 -0.47 -5.36
C LEU A 7 2.27 0.63 -4.54
N SER A 8 2.96 0.24 -3.47
CA SER A 8 3.63 1.21 -2.61
C SER A 8 4.91 0.60 -2.05
N SER A 9 5.78 1.47 -1.60
CA SER A 9 7.03 1.04 -0.98
C SER A 9 7.41 1.99 0.15
N SER A 10 8.31 1.50 0.99
CA SER A 10 8.85 2.28 2.11
C SER A 10 10.23 1.75 2.45
N LYS A 11 11.07 2.61 2.95
CA LYS A 11 12.38 2.21 3.47
C LYS A 11 12.29 1.79 4.94
N GLU A 12 11.12 1.97 5.56
CA GLU A 12 10.92 1.74 6.99
C GLU A 12 10.30 0.37 7.29
N SER A 13 9.16 0.06 6.66
CA SER A 13 8.43 -1.17 6.96
C SER A 13 7.31 -1.38 5.94
N TRP A 14 6.74 -2.59 5.94
CA TRP A 14 5.55 -2.87 5.14
C TRP A 14 4.34 -2.10 5.65
N GLU A 15 4.23 -1.94 6.97
CA GLU A 15 3.15 -1.16 7.58
C GLU A 15 3.23 0.30 7.12
N ASP A 16 4.45 0.85 7.10
CA ASP A 16 4.64 2.22 6.64
C ASP A 16 4.30 2.35 5.15
N ALA A 17 4.68 1.36 4.34
CA ALA A 17 4.34 1.35 2.91
C ALA A 17 2.82 1.33 2.73
N THR A 18 2.12 0.54 3.54
CA THR A 18 0.66 0.46 3.50
C THR A 18 0.03 1.78 3.88
N GLN A 19 0.50 2.40 4.97
CA GLN A 19 -0.02 3.69 5.42
C GLN A 19 0.21 4.77 4.36
N ASN A 20 1.39 4.77 3.73
CA ASN A 20 1.70 5.73 2.68
C ASN A 20 0.74 5.59 1.50
N ALA A 21 0.40 4.36 1.13
CA ALA A 21 -0.53 4.09 0.03
C ALA A 21 -1.92 4.65 0.36
N VAL A 22 -2.40 4.40 1.56
CA VAL A 22 -3.71 4.89 1.99
C VAL A 22 -3.72 6.41 2.03
N SER A 23 -2.67 7.02 2.56
CA SER A 23 -2.55 8.48 2.63
C SER A 23 -2.56 9.11 1.25
N GLN A 24 -1.82 8.55 0.31
CA GLN A 24 -1.78 9.08 -1.06
C GLN A 24 -3.12 8.89 -1.76
N ALA A 25 -3.71 7.70 -1.63
CA ALA A 25 -4.98 7.41 -2.28
C ALA A 25 -6.11 8.29 -1.74
N SER A 26 -6.09 8.60 -0.46
CA SER A 26 -7.17 9.39 0.15
C SER A 26 -7.19 10.85 -0.32
N LYS A 27 -6.16 11.29 -1.03
CA LYS A 27 -6.16 12.62 -1.64
C LYS A 27 -7.15 12.72 -2.80
N THR A 28 -7.40 11.59 -3.48
CA THR A 28 -8.30 11.57 -4.64
C THR A 28 -9.48 10.63 -4.47
N VAL A 29 -9.34 9.60 -3.64
CA VAL A 29 -10.40 8.61 -3.41
C VAL A 29 -11.00 8.86 -2.04
N LYS A 30 -12.30 9.04 -2.00
CA LYS A 30 -13.03 9.28 -0.74
C LYS A 30 -13.63 7.97 -0.23
N ASN A 31 -13.84 7.93 1.09
CA ASN A 31 -14.54 6.82 1.73
C ASN A 31 -13.82 5.48 1.59
N ILE A 32 -12.50 5.50 1.75
CA ILE A 32 -11.72 4.26 1.80
C ILE A 32 -12.10 3.52 3.08
N LYS A 33 -12.50 2.27 2.95
CA LYS A 33 -13.01 1.47 4.06
C LYS A 33 -12.01 0.44 4.55
N SER A 34 -11.25 -0.16 3.66
CA SER A 34 -10.29 -1.17 4.06
C SER A 34 -9.16 -1.29 3.05
N VAL A 35 -8.09 -1.90 3.50
CA VAL A 35 -6.95 -2.22 2.67
C VAL A 35 -6.62 -3.70 2.85
N TYR A 36 -6.42 -4.38 1.74
CA TYR A 36 -6.02 -5.78 1.74
C TYR A 36 -4.61 -5.87 1.16
N VAL A 37 -3.71 -6.49 1.90
CA VAL A 37 -2.33 -6.67 1.45
C VAL A 37 -2.27 -7.97 0.66
N ALA A 38 -2.20 -7.85 -0.66
CA ALA A 38 -2.17 -9.00 -1.54
C ALA A 38 -0.80 -9.65 -1.57
N GLU A 39 0.25 -8.82 -1.60
CA GLU A 39 1.63 -9.31 -1.67
C GLU A 39 2.55 -8.37 -0.91
N GLN A 40 3.57 -8.96 -0.31
CA GLN A 40 4.65 -8.23 0.32
C GLN A 40 5.95 -8.75 -0.27
N SER A 41 6.87 -7.83 -0.54
CA SER A 41 8.19 -8.19 -1.03
C SER A 41 9.20 -7.17 -0.52
N ALA A 42 10.46 -7.45 -0.74
CA ALA A 42 11.51 -6.55 -0.32
C ALA A 42 12.63 -6.54 -1.36
N VAL A 43 13.31 -5.42 -1.46
CA VAL A 43 14.48 -5.28 -2.31
C VAL A 43 15.71 -5.52 -1.44
N VAL A 44 16.63 -6.32 -1.94
CA VAL A 44 17.86 -6.66 -1.22
C VAL A 44 19.04 -6.12 -2.00
N ASP A 45 19.96 -5.49 -1.30
CA ASP A 45 21.22 -5.04 -1.85
C ASP A 45 22.32 -5.66 -1.00
N GLY A 46 23.07 -6.60 -1.62
CA GLY A 46 24.04 -7.39 -0.88
C GLY A 46 23.35 -8.31 0.11
N ASP A 47 23.54 -8.05 1.39
CA ASP A 47 22.92 -8.83 2.46
C ASP A 47 21.90 -8.01 3.26
N LYS A 48 21.51 -6.84 2.73
CA LYS A 48 20.61 -5.94 3.44
C LYS A 48 19.33 -5.68 2.67
N VAL A 49 18.23 -5.65 3.42
CA VAL A 49 16.93 -5.24 2.88
C VAL A 49 16.93 -3.71 2.84
N THR A 50 16.74 -3.16 1.65
CA THR A 50 16.80 -1.71 1.45
C THR A 50 15.43 -1.07 1.25
N GLU A 51 14.42 -1.86 0.86
CA GLU A 51 13.11 -1.32 0.57
C GLU A 51 12.06 -2.39 0.79
N TYR A 52 10.94 -1.99 1.38
CA TYR A 52 9.79 -2.86 1.60
C TYR A 52 8.70 -2.47 0.63
N ARG A 53 8.17 -3.44 -0.12
CA ARG A 53 7.15 -3.21 -1.15
C ARG A 53 5.88 -3.96 -0.82
N VAL A 54 4.75 -3.33 -1.14
CA VAL A 54 3.43 -3.95 -0.95
C VAL A 54 2.60 -3.77 -2.20
N ASN A 55 1.78 -4.78 -2.47
CA ASN A 55 0.75 -4.73 -3.49
C ASN A 55 -0.57 -4.81 -2.73
N LEU A 56 -1.39 -3.77 -2.85
CA LEU A 56 -2.57 -3.60 -2.02
C LEU A 56 -3.84 -3.51 -2.86
N ARG A 57 -4.95 -3.89 -2.23
CA ARG A 57 -6.28 -3.62 -2.79
C ARG A 57 -7.03 -2.77 -1.78
N LEU A 58 -7.45 -1.61 -2.24
CA LEU A 58 -8.22 -0.68 -1.41
C LEU A 58 -9.68 -0.80 -1.80
N THR A 59 -10.55 -0.93 -0.78
CA THR A 59 -11.99 -0.89 -1.02
C THR A 59 -12.53 0.44 -0.54
N PHE A 60 -13.45 0.99 -1.31
CA PHE A 60 -14.06 2.26 -0.97
C PHE A 60 -15.50 2.31 -1.47
N GLU A 61 -16.27 3.20 -0.87
CA GLU A 61 -17.67 3.40 -1.24
C GLU A 61 -17.83 4.64 -2.10
N ILE A 62 -18.66 4.52 -3.12
CA ILE A 62 -19.06 5.65 -3.93
C ILE A 62 -20.39 6.15 -3.36
N LYS A 63 -20.46 7.44 -3.09
CA LYS A 63 -21.68 8.07 -2.60
C LYS A 63 -22.17 9.14 -3.54
#